data_c26dff87bd9001a3eebf9bb27ca1ab6f
#
_entry.id   c26dff87bd9001a3eebf9bb27ca1ab6f
#
_cell.length_a   1.000
_cell.length_b   1.000
_cell.length_c   1.000
_cell.angle_alpha   90.00
_cell.angle_beta   90.00
_cell.angle_gamma   90.00
#
_symmetry.space_group_name_H-M   'P 1'
#
loop_
_entity.id
_entity.type
_entity.pdbx_description
1 polymer ?
#
loop_
_entity_poly.entity_id
_entity_poly.type
_entity_poly.pdbx_seq_one_letter_code
_entity_poly.pdbx_strand_id
1 'polypeptide(L)'
;AIPELMRILIDDYNVGWDDAWSIVTKTFAYTNHTILAEALEKWPIEIFQGLLPRVYQIVEEINRRLVIELREKFPNDYYKHEHMAIIHNNMVYMAWLAIHSCFSVNGVAELHTKLLKEAELKDWYTIYPEKFNNKTNGITQRRWLLNANPLLSDFITKRIGHGWEKDLTKLKGLEKFVDDEESLNELINIKMENKQVLADFLKHTQNEFLDPESIFDVQVKRLHEYKRQLLNILHVMYLYNRLIEDPSFNPPARTFIFGAKAASGYRRAKAIIKLINTVADRVNNDRRVRGKIRVVFIENYRVSVAEKIFPAADVSEQISTAGYEASGTSNMKFMVNGALTLGTMDGANIEIFEEAGKENGFVFGLLTEEIKKMEAEHSYNPQEYLSKNPALAKVVNQLVDGTYDPTHQLFKELYDSLVYGVEGQRPDVYYVLADFDLYCKAQEKIAEAYLDKKAWARKALINIANSGKFSSDRTIEDYVRDIWKLDK
;
A
#
# COMPACT_ATOMS: atom_id res chain seq x y z
N ALA A 1 -12.14 2.71 -24.33
CA ALA A 1 -11.17 2.85 -25.43
C ALA A 1 -11.21 1.66 -26.39
N ILE A 2 -11.07 0.40 -25.91
CA ILE A 2 -10.98 -0.83 -26.76
C ILE A 2 -12.19 -0.94 -27.72
N PRO A 3 -13.45 -1.08 -27.23
CA PRO A 3 -14.59 -1.24 -28.13
C PRO A 3 -14.91 0.04 -28.91
N GLU A 4 -14.50 1.22 -28.42
CA GLU A 4 -14.68 2.48 -29.14
C GLU A 4 -13.76 2.56 -30.37
N LEU A 5 -12.50 2.10 -30.24
CA LEU A 5 -11.62 2.00 -31.42
C LEU A 5 -12.19 1.02 -32.46
N MET A 6 -12.76 -0.12 -32.00
CA MET A 6 -13.48 -1.03 -32.89
C MET A 6 -14.63 -0.31 -33.61
N ARG A 7 -15.46 0.46 -32.88
CA ARG A 7 -16.57 1.22 -33.46
C ARG A 7 -16.08 2.19 -34.53
N ILE A 8 -15.06 2.99 -34.23
CA ILE A 8 -14.48 3.97 -35.16
C ILE A 8 -14.00 3.24 -36.43
N LEU A 9 -13.24 2.17 -36.29
CA LEU A 9 -12.72 1.44 -37.47
C LEU A 9 -13.84 0.83 -38.31
N ILE A 10 -14.85 0.24 -37.69
CA ILE A 10 -15.95 -0.42 -38.40
C ILE A 10 -16.95 0.60 -38.96
N ASP A 11 -17.47 1.51 -38.11
CA ASP A 11 -18.60 2.35 -38.46
C ASP A 11 -18.18 3.62 -39.23
N ASP A 12 -17.03 4.23 -38.87
CA ASP A 12 -16.58 5.49 -39.48
C ASP A 12 -15.63 5.25 -40.67
N TYR A 13 -14.84 4.14 -40.64
CA TYR A 13 -13.86 3.82 -41.68
C TYR A 13 -14.18 2.58 -42.52
N ASN A 14 -15.30 1.88 -42.27
CA ASN A 14 -15.74 0.69 -42.97
C ASN A 14 -14.69 -0.45 -43.01
N VAL A 15 -13.87 -0.58 -41.98
CA VAL A 15 -12.91 -1.67 -41.83
C VAL A 15 -13.65 -2.93 -41.39
N GLY A 16 -13.33 -4.07 -42.02
CA GLY A 16 -13.91 -5.37 -41.64
C GLY A 16 -13.58 -5.74 -40.19
N TRP A 17 -14.45 -6.51 -39.52
CA TRP A 17 -14.28 -6.88 -38.12
C TRP A 17 -12.91 -7.46 -37.81
N ASP A 18 -12.44 -8.43 -38.58
CA ASP A 18 -11.21 -9.15 -38.28
C ASP A 18 -9.96 -8.29 -38.45
N ASP A 19 -9.95 -7.39 -39.43
CA ASP A 19 -8.90 -6.39 -39.64
C ASP A 19 -8.92 -5.35 -38.47
N ALA A 20 -10.10 -4.85 -38.12
CA ALA A 20 -10.26 -3.93 -36.99
C ALA A 20 -9.79 -4.58 -35.68
N TRP A 21 -10.17 -5.83 -35.45
CA TRP A 21 -9.72 -6.58 -34.27
C TRP A 21 -8.20 -6.79 -34.24
N SER A 22 -7.60 -7.11 -35.39
CA SER A 22 -6.15 -7.23 -35.52
C SER A 22 -5.40 -5.92 -35.19
N ILE A 23 -5.99 -4.77 -35.53
CA ILE A 23 -5.45 -3.45 -35.16
C ILE A 23 -5.59 -3.22 -33.64
N VAL A 24 -6.80 -3.42 -33.10
CA VAL A 24 -7.12 -3.15 -31.70
C VAL A 24 -6.26 -4.01 -30.76
N THR A 25 -6.12 -5.28 -31.03
CA THR A 25 -5.32 -6.22 -30.21
C THR A 25 -3.82 -5.97 -30.25
N LYS A 26 -3.34 -5.12 -31.15
CA LYS A 26 -1.94 -4.66 -31.21
C LYS A 26 -1.76 -3.24 -30.68
N THR A 27 -2.85 -2.54 -30.35
CA THR A 27 -2.82 -1.14 -29.94
C THR A 27 -2.79 -0.97 -28.43
N PHE A 28 -3.51 -1.80 -27.68
CA PHE A 28 -3.71 -1.61 -26.25
C PHE A 28 -2.91 -2.58 -25.40
N ALA A 29 -2.41 -2.07 -24.27
CA ALA A 29 -1.84 -2.84 -23.17
C ALA A 29 -2.60 -2.52 -21.88
N TYR A 30 -2.66 -3.48 -20.95
CA TYR A 30 -3.38 -3.37 -19.69
C TYR A 30 -2.44 -3.52 -18.52
N THR A 31 -2.49 -2.58 -17.59
CA THR A 31 -1.82 -2.68 -16.29
C THR A 31 -2.85 -2.94 -15.20
N ASN A 32 -2.70 -4.05 -14.47
CA ASN A 32 -3.50 -4.33 -13.29
C ASN A 32 -2.87 -3.66 -12.06
N HIS A 33 -3.68 -2.97 -11.24
CA HIS A 33 -3.23 -2.24 -10.05
C HIS A 33 -3.80 -2.80 -8.75
N THR A 34 -4.49 -3.95 -8.76
CA THR A 34 -5.14 -4.49 -7.58
C THR A 34 -5.09 -6.03 -7.55
N ILE A 35 -5.09 -6.57 -6.33
CA ILE A 35 -5.28 -8.00 -6.09
C ILE A 35 -6.74 -8.26 -5.68
N LEU A 36 -7.42 -7.26 -5.08
CA LEU A 36 -8.77 -7.40 -4.58
C LEU A 36 -9.78 -7.51 -5.73
N ALA A 37 -10.49 -8.61 -5.82
CA ALA A 37 -11.53 -8.85 -6.83
C ALA A 37 -12.66 -7.80 -6.77
N GLU A 38 -12.97 -7.28 -5.58
CA GLU A 38 -13.96 -6.21 -5.36
C GLU A 38 -13.60 -4.88 -6.03
N ALA A 39 -12.30 -4.63 -6.25
CA ALA A 39 -11.80 -3.42 -6.88
C ALA A 39 -11.68 -3.54 -8.41
N LEU A 40 -11.96 -4.72 -8.99
CA LEU A 40 -12.05 -4.89 -10.43
C LEU A 40 -13.35 -4.28 -10.95
N GLU A 41 -13.21 -3.33 -11.89
CA GLU A 41 -14.33 -2.55 -12.41
C GLU A 41 -15.31 -3.41 -13.20
N LYS A 42 -16.59 -3.29 -12.85
CA LYS A 42 -17.70 -3.93 -13.55
C LYS A 42 -18.91 -3.01 -13.59
N TRP A 43 -19.67 -3.07 -14.67
CA TRP A 43 -20.81 -2.19 -14.92
C TRP A 43 -22.08 -3.00 -15.14
N PRO A 44 -23.23 -2.63 -14.53
CA PRO A 44 -24.52 -3.19 -14.88
C PRO A 44 -24.80 -3.01 -16.38
N ILE A 45 -25.29 -4.06 -17.04
CA ILE A 45 -25.61 -4.04 -18.48
C ILE A 45 -26.56 -2.90 -18.79
N GLU A 46 -27.62 -2.73 -17.99
CA GLU A 46 -28.62 -1.69 -18.17
C GLU A 46 -28.01 -0.29 -18.29
N ILE A 47 -27.07 0.04 -17.41
CA ILE A 47 -26.38 1.33 -17.43
C ILE A 47 -25.45 1.44 -18.65
N PHE A 48 -24.65 0.40 -18.91
CA PHE A 48 -23.68 0.43 -20.00
C PHE A 48 -24.38 0.49 -21.38
N GLN A 49 -25.38 -0.35 -21.59
CA GLN A 49 -26.17 -0.39 -22.82
C GLN A 49 -27.00 0.89 -23.03
N GLY A 50 -27.59 1.40 -21.94
CA GLY A 50 -28.41 2.63 -22.01
C GLY A 50 -27.59 3.87 -22.39
N LEU A 51 -26.35 3.99 -21.89
CA LEU A 51 -25.47 5.12 -22.16
C LEU A 51 -24.70 5.01 -23.48
N LEU A 52 -24.26 3.80 -23.83
CA LEU A 52 -23.35 3.53 -24.94
C LEU A 52 -23.84 2.32 -25.81
N PRO A 53 -25.04 2.39 -26.42
CA PRO A 53 -25.69 1.23 -27.05
C PRO A 53 -24.84 0.61 -28.15
N ARG A 54 -24.18 1.41 -29.01
CA ARG A 54 -23.36 0.87 -30.10
C ARG A 54 -22.07 0.24 -29.59
N VAL A 55 -21.43 0.87 -28.60
CA VAL A 55 -20.23 0.31 -27.93
C VAL A 55 -20.57 -1.02 -27.24
N TYR A 56 -21.75 -1.10 -26.62
CA TYR A 56 -22.23 -2.35 -25.99
C TYR A 56 -22.41 -3.47 -27.01
N GLN A 57 -23.01 -3.23 -28.18
CA GLN A 57 -23.13 -4.21 -29.24
C GLN A 57 -21.77 -4.80 -29.68
N ILE A 58 -20.75 -3.94 -29.72
CA ILE A 58 -19.37 -4.37 -30.02
C ILE A 58 -18.82 -5.24 -28.88
N VAL A 59 -19.06 -4.88 -27.63
CA VAL A 59 -18.66 -5.71 -26.47
C VAL A 59 -19.38 -7.06 -26.49
N GLU A 60 -20.66 -7.11 -26.86
CA GLU A 60 -21.41 -8.38 -27.03
C GLU A 60 -20.75 -9.28 -28.08
N GLU A 61 -20.36 -8.73 -29.22
CA GLU A 61 -19.70 -9.52 -30.27
C GLU A 61 -18.30 -9.98 -29.85
N ILE A 62 -17.52 -9.13 -29.16
CA ILE A 62 -16.24 -9.53 -28.58
C ILE A 62 -16.45 -10.67 -27.58
N ASN A 63 -17.43 -10.55 -26.69
CA ASN A 63 -17.79 -11.58 -25.72
C ASN A 63 -18.24 -12.92 -26.41
N ARG A 64 -19.05 -12.81 -27.41
CA ARG A 64 -19.50 -14.00 -28.18
C ARG A 64 -18.30 -14.76 -28.76
N ARG A 65 -17.35 -14.06 -29.36
CA ARG A 65 -16.12 -14.66 -29.93
C ARG A 65 -15.23 -15.27 -28.86
N LEU A 66 -15.05 -14.55 -27.71
CA LEU A 66 -14.32 -15.10 -26.56
C LEU A 66 -14.96 -16.40 -26.05
N VAL A 67 -16.28 -16.44 -25.88
CA VAL A 67 -16.97 -17.65 -25.39
C VAL A 67 -16.79 -18.84 -26.36
N ILE A 68 -16.71 -18.60 -27.67
CA ILE A 68 -16.39 -19.66 -28.65
C ILE A 68 -14.96 -20.17 -28.40
N GLU A 69 -13.98 -19.27 -28.27
CA GLU A 69 -12.59 -19.64 -27.98
C GLU A 69 -12.48 -20.42 -26.66
N LEU A 70 -13.19 -19.98 -25.60
CA LEU A 70 -13.22 -20.70 -24.33
C LEU A 70 -13.77 -22.11 -24.43
N ARG A 71 -14.82 -22.31 -25.24
CA ARG A 71 -15.41 -23.65 -25.48
C ARG A 71 -14.45 -24.56 -26.21
N GLU A 72 -13.68 -24.05 -27.15
CA GLU A 72 -12.66 -24.81 -27.87
C GLU A 72 -11.48 -25.20 -26.96
N LYS A 73 -11.01 -24.27 -26.12
CA LYS A 73 -9.89 -24.49 -25.20
C LYS A 73 -10.25 -25.35 -23.98
N PHE A 74 -11.50 -25.26 -23.51
CA PHE A 74 -12.01 -25.94 -22.31
C PHE A 74 -13.34 -26.67 -22.60
N PRO A 75 -13.37 -27.71 -23.45
CA PRO A 75 -14.64 -28.26 -23.99
C PRO A 75 -15.65 -28.72 -22.93
N ASN A 76 -15.20 -29.11 -21.76
CA ASN A 76 -16.04 -29.68 -20.68
C ASN A 76 -16.10 -28.81 -19.42
N ASP A 77 -15.55 -27.60 -19.45
CA ASP A 77 -15.48 -26.71 -18.29
C ASP A 77 -16.48 -25.55 -18.45
N TYR A 78 -17.73 -25.83 -18.17
CA TYR A 78 -18.84 -24.87 -18.27
C TYR A 78 -18.66 -23.70 -17.29
N TYR A 79 -17.98 -23.92 -16.13
CA TYR A 79 -17.69 -22.89 -15.16
C TYR A 79 -16.78 -21.83 -15.78
N LYS A 80 -15.70 -22.23 -16.46
CA LYS A 80 -14.81 -21.28 -17.13
C LYS A 80 -15.50 -20.53 -18.27
N HIS A 81 -16.36 -21.18 -19.03
CA HIS A 81 -17.11 -20.52 -20.10
C HIS A 81 -17.94 -19.33 -19.58
N GLU A 82 -18.55 -19.48 -18.40
CA GLU A 82 -19.36 -18.45 -17.78
C GLU A 82 -18.50 -17.43 -17.03
N HIS A 83 -17.59 -17.90 -16.17
CA HIS A 83 -16.82 -17.05 -15.25
C HIS A 83 -15.80 -16.17 -15.97
N MET A 84 -15.25 -16.60 -17.09
CA MET A 84 -14.32 -15.83 -17.92
C MET A 84 -15.02 -15.01 -19.01
N ALA A 85 -16.33 -15.12 -19.17
CA ALA A 85 -17.08 -14.28 -20.08
C ALA A 85 -16.99 -12.81 -19.67
N ILE A 86 -16.84 -11.90 -20.65
CA ILE A 86 -16.83 -10.46 -20.41
C ILE A 86 -18.19 -9.99 -19.89
N ILE A 87 -19.26 -10.63 -20.37
CA ILE A 87 -20.63 -10.35 -19.97
C ILE A 87 -21.18 -11.59 -19.24
N HIS A 88 -21.37 -11.48 -17.94
CA HIS A 88 -22.04 -12.51 -17.15
C HIS A 88 -22.68 -11.88 -15.89
N ASN A 89 -23.60 -12.60 -15.23
CA ASN A 89 -24.29 -12.11 -14.02
C ASN A 89 -24.87 -10.69 -14.17
N ASN A 90 -25.42 -10.36 -15.34
CA ASN A 90 -25.95 -9.03 -15.66
C ASN A 90 -24.93 -7.87 -15.56
N MET A 91 -23.64 -8.17 -15.66
CA MET A 91 -22.54 -7.19 -15.56
C MET A 91 -21.59 -7.33 -16.74
N VAL A 92 -20.93 -6.21 -17.09
CA VAL A 92 -19.79 -6.14 -18.01
C VAL A 92 -18.52 -6.05 -17.20
N TYR A 93 -17.62 -7.03 -17.32
CA TYR A 93 -16.35 -7.10 -16.59
C TYR A 93 -15.23 -6.45 -17.39
N MET A 94 -14.83 -5.26 -16.97
CA MET A 94 -13.87 -4.43 -17.72
C MET A 94 -12.47 -5.04 -17.75
N ALA A 95 -12.04 -5.70 -16.68
CA ALA A 95 -10.75 -6.39 -16.65
C ALA A 95 -10.71 -7.58 -17.64
N TRP A 96 -11.79 -8.35 -17.76
CA TRP A 96 -11.89 -9.46 -18.71
C TRP A 96 -11.80 -8.97 -20.16
N LEU A 97 -12.51 -7.88 -20.46
CA LEU A 97 -12.40 -7.22 -21.75
C LEU A 97 -10.96 -6.77 -22.04
N ALA A 98 -10.30 -6.14 -21.06
CA ALA A 98 -8.93 -5.67 -21.21
C ALA A 98 -7.93 -6.82 -21.41
N ILE A 99 -7.98 -7.88 -20.59
CA ILE A 99 -7.05 -9.02 -20.68
C ILE A 99 -7.20 -9.74 -22.03
N HIS A 100 -8.45 -9.96 -22.49
CA HIS A 100 -8.70 -10.61 -23.78
C HIS A 100 -8.17 -9.77 -24.95
N SER A 101 -8.42 -8.46 -24.91
CA SER A 101 -8.18 -7.57 -26.06
C SER A 101 -6.78 -6.96 -26.11
N CYS A 102 -6.04 -6.90 -25.00
CA CYS A 102 -4.70 -6.30 -24.96
C CYS A 102 -3.61 -7.30 -25.30
N PHE A 103 -2.52 -6.81 -25.90
CA PHE A 103 -1.35 -7.66 -26.22
C PHE A 103 -0.43 -7.89 -25.02
N SER A 104 -0.54 -7.05 -23.98
CA SER A 104 0.27 -7.14 -22.76
C SER A 104 -0.58 -6.88 -21.54
N VAL A 105 -0.34 -7.66 -20.49
CA VAL A 105 -0.96 -7.54 -19.16
C VAL A 105 0.17 -7.52 -18.14
N ASN A 106 0.32 -6.44 -17.40
CA ASN A 106 1.36 -6.41 -16.37
C ASN A 106 0.83 -6.14 -14.96
N GLY A 107 1.49 -6.78 -13.99
CA GLY A 107 1.43 -6.37 -12.60
C GLY A 107 2.41 -5.23 -12.31
N VAL A 108 2.41 -4.74 -11.07
CA VAL A 108 3.14 -3.52 -10.65
C VAL A 108 4.17 -3.74 -9.54
N ALA A 109 4.40 -4.98 -9.15
CA ALA A 109 5.47 -5.49 -8.29
C ALA A 109 5.67 -6.98 -8.58
N GLU A 110 6.80 -7.54 -8.22
CA GLU A 110 7.12 -8.95 -8.52
C GLU A 110 6.13 -9.91 -7.86
N LEU A 111 5.88 -9.75 -6.55
CA LEU A 111 4.87 -10.55 -5.83
C LEU A 111 3.48 -10.38 -6.45
N HIS A 112 3.07 -9.14 -6.76
CA HIS A 112 1.78 -8.88 -7.39
C HIS A 112 1.62 -9.68 -8.69
N THR A 113 2.62 -9.59 -9.57
CA THR A 113 2.61 -10.32 -10.84
C THR A 113 2.56 -11.84 -10.65
N LYS A 114 3.29 -12.37 -9.65
CA LYS A 114 3.22 -13.77 -9.27
C LYS A 114 1.80 -14.16 -8.84
N LEU A 115 1.18 -13.38 -7.95
CA LEU A 115 -0.17 -13.63 -7.47
C LEU A 115 -1.22 -13.56 -8.59
N LEU A 116 -1.09 -12.62 -9.53
CA LEU A 116 -1.94 -12.57 -10.71
C LEU A 116 -1.86 -13.86 -11.55
N LYS A 117 -0.65 -14.38 -11.77
CA LYS A 117 -0.42 -15.61 -12.57
C LYS A 117 -0.88 -16.90 -11.88
N GLU A 118 -0.67 -16.99 -10.55
CA GLU A 118 -0.86 -18.22 -9.81
C GLU A 118 -2.23 -18.33 -9.11
N ALA A 119 -2.90 -17.19 -8.89
CA ALA A 119 -4.18 -17.12 -8.18
C ALA A 119 -5.23 -16.31 -8.92
N GLU A 120 -5.18 -14.98 -8.86
CA GLU A 120 -6.28 -14.09 -9.22
C GLU A 120 -6.69 -14.16 -10.70
N LEU A 121 -5.71 -14.29 -11.61
CA LEU A 121 -5.92 -14.36 -13.05
C LEU A 121 -5.36 -15.66 -13.64
N LYS A 122 -5.28 -16.72 -12.83
CA LYS A 122 -4.69 -18.02 -13.21
C LYS A 122 -5.30 -18.59 -14.49
N ASP A 123 -6.62 -18.54 -14.64
CA ASP A 123 -7.30 -19.05 -15.82
C ASP A 123 -6.94 -18.23 -17.06
N TRP A 124 -6.85 -16.93 -16.93
CA TRP A 124 -6.37 -16.04 -18.00
C TRP A 124 -4.91 -16.26 -18.34
N TYR A 125 -4.06 -16.47 -17.34
CA TYR A 125 -2.65 -16.82 -17.55
C TYR A 125 -2.49 -18.17 -18.27
N THR A 126 -3.37 -19.12 -18.00
CA THR A 126 -3.38 -20.42 -18.69
C THR A 126 -3.67 -20.26 -20.19
N ILE A 127 -4.52 -19.31 -20.59
CA ILE A 127 -4.88 -19.06 -21.99
C ILE A 127 -3.85 -18.22 -22.72
N TYR A 128 -3.33 -17.17 -22.06
CA TYR A 128 -2.46 -16.15 -22.64
C TYR A 128 -1.19 -15.93 -21.81
N PRO A 129 -0.37 -16.97 -21.56
CA PRO A 129 0.81 -16.84 -20.69
C PRO A 129 1.81 -15.80 -21.19
N GLU A 130 1.90 -15.61 -22.51
CA GLU A 130 2.81 -14.67 -23.17
C GLU A 130 2.48 -13.18 -22.90
N LYS A 131 1.23 -12.88 -22.54
CA LYS A 131 0.80 -11.50 -22.24
C LYS A 131 1.30 -11.01 -20.89
N PHE A 132 1.53 -11.92 -19.91
CA PHE A 132 1.75 -11.57 -18.51
C PHE A 132 3.21 -11.25 -18.21
N ASN A 133 3.46 -10.05 -17.73
CA ASN A 133 4.79 -9.59 -17.33
C ASN A 133 4.74 -8.66 -16.09
N ASN A 134 5.91 -8.36 -15.51
CA ASN A 134 6.03 -7.43 -14.38
C ASN A 134 6.63 -6.09 -14.82
N LYS A 135 6.04 -5.00 -14.32
CA LYS A 135 6.64 -3.66 -14.37
C LYS A 135 6.54 -3.03 -12.99
N THR A 136 7.58 -3.24 -12.17
CA THR A 136 7.61 -2.68 -10.83
C THR A 136 7.43 -1.16 -10.89
N ASN A 137 6.51 -0.64 -10.08
CA ASN A 137 6.26 0.79 -9.99
C ASN A 137 7.53 1.58 -9.62
N GLY A 138 7.50 2.86 -9.95
CA GLY A 138 8.49 3.83 -9.52
C GLY A 138 7.85 5.16 -9.19
N ILE A 139 8.65 6.04 -8.63
CA ILE A 139 8.30 7.40 -8.25
C ILE A 139 9.22 8.40 -8.94
N THR A 140 8.74 9.61 -9.20
CA THR A 140 9.61 10.66 -9.70
C THR A 140 10.44 11.27 -8.57
N GLN A 141 11.75 11.09 -8.65
CA GLN A 141 12.70 11.69 -7.70
C GLN A 141 12.72 13.22 -7.78
N ARG A 142 12.31 13.80 -8.91
CA ARG A 142 12.22 15.25 -9.07
C ARG A 142 11.21 15.88 -8.12
N ARG A 143 10.04 15.24 -7.94
CA ARG A 143 9.06 15.70 -6.95
C ARG A 143 9.40 15.24 -5.54
N TRP A 144 9.66 13.94 -5.37
CA TRP A 144 9.64 13.29 -4.05
C TRP A 144 10.99 13.36 -3.30
N LEU A 145 12.05 13.78 -3.99
CA LEU A 145 13.35 14.05 -3.40
C LEU A 145 13.80 15.49 -3.70
N LEU A 146 14.08 15.83 -4.97
CA LEU A 146 14.65 17.13 -5.34
C LEU A 146 13.78 18.32 -4.86
N ASN A 147 12.48 18.29 -5.10
CA ASN A 147 11.55 19.36 -4.70
C ASN A 147 11.12 19.25 -3.24
N ALA A 148 10.83 18.04 -2.75
CA ALA A 148 10.29 17.86 -1.40
C ALA A 148 11.34 17.95 -0.30
N ASN A 149 12.61 17.62 -0.58
CA ASN A 149 13.70 17.56 0.38
C ASN A 149 14.98 18.21 -0.17
N PRO A 150 15.00 19.55 -0.34
CA PRO A 150 16.17 20.25 -0.89
C PRO A 150 17.42 20.05 -0.06
N LEU A 151 17.33 19.98 1.26
CA LEU A 151 18.47 19.74 2.15
C LEU A 151 19.15 18.40 1.86
N LEU A 152 18.36 17.33 1.71
CA LEU A 152 18.88 16.02 1.34
C LEU A 152 19.42 16.03 -0.09
N SER A 153 18.81 16.75 -0.99
CA SER A 153 19.27 16.90 -2.39
C SER A 153 20.64 17.58 -2.46
N ASP A 154 20.86 18.62 -1.69
CA ASP A 154 22.15 19.31 -1.56
C ASP A 154 23.21 18.39 -0.94
N PHE A 155 22.85 17.64 0.11
CA PHE A 155 23.70 16.64 0.74
C PHE A 155 24.18 15.57 -0.28
N ILE A 156 23.26 15.05 -1.10
CA ILE A 156 23.54 14.07 -2.14
C ILE A 156 24.49 14.68 -3.18
N THR A 157 24.14 15.86 -3.71
CA THR A 157 24.92 16.54 -4.74
C THR A 157 26.34 16.87 -4.32
N LYS A 158 26.54 17.29 -3.05
CA LYS A 158 27.87 17.52 -2.50
C LYS A 158 28.76 16.28 -2.50
N ARG A 159 28.17 15.07 -2.33
CA ARG A 159 28.92 13.82 -2.18
C ARG A 159 29.14 13.07 -3.49
N ILE A 160 28.15 13.02 -4.35
CA ILE A 160 28.22 12.22 -5.58
C ILE A 160 28.11 13.04 -6.86
N GLY A 161 28.00 14.37 -6.76
CA GLY A 161 27.83 15.25 -7.92
C GLY A 161 26.42 15.21 -8.49
N HIS A 162 26.23 15.91 -9.62
CA HIS A 162 24.97 15.94 -10.36
C HIS A 162 24.74 14.70 -11.22
N GLY A 163 23.50 14.57 -11.72
CA GLY A 163 23.06 13.53 -12.66
C GLY A 163 22.15 12.47 -12.03
N TRP A 164 22.11 12.38 -10.70
CA TRP A 164 21.16 11.53 -9.98
C TRP A 164 19.71 12.00 -10.20
N GLU A 165 19.50 13.26 -10.49
CA GLU A 165 18.20 13.86 -10.79
C GLU A 165 17.54 13.25 -12.03
N LYS A 166 18.35 12.71 -12.94
CA LYS A 166 17.91 12.02 -14.17
C LYS A 166 18.13 10.51 -14.11
N ASP A 167 19.07 10.05 -13.29
CA ASP A 167 19.43 8.65 -13.13
C ASP A 167 19.57 8.32 -11.65
N LEU A 168 18.47 7.87 -11.04
CA LEU A 168 18.41 7.60 -9.61
C LEU A 168 19.34 6.47 -9.16
N THR A 169 19.81 5.61 -10.09
CA THR A 169 20.76 4.54 -9.75
C THR A 169 22.11 5.08 -9.26
N LYS A 170 22.45 6.33 -9.59
CA LYS A 170 23.66 7.01 -9.10
C LYS A 170 23.68 7.20 -7.59
N LEU A 171 22.52 7.16 -6.92
CA LEU A 171 22.44 7.21 -5.44
C LEU A 171 23.25 6.09 -4.78
N LYS A 172 23.53 4.98 -5.49
CA LYS A 172 24.43 3.92 -5.03
C LYS A 172 25.81 4.44 -4.64
N GLY A 173 26.25 5.54 -5.21
CA GLY A 173 27.51 6.20 -4.84
C GLY A 173 27.59 6.69 -3.41
N LEU A 174 26.43 6.85 -2.72
CA LEU A 174 26.35 7.23 -1.32
C LEU A 174 26.81 6.12 -0.36
N GLU A 175 26.89 4.86 -0.79
CA GLU A 175 27.37 3.76 0.05
C GLU A 175 28.80 3.98 0.57
N LYS A 176 29.60 4.78 -0.12
CA LYS A 176 30.96 5.15 0.33
C LYS A 176 30.96 5.99 1.63
N PHE A 177 29.83 6.56 1.99
CA PHE A 177 29.68 7.49 3.13
C PHE A 177 28.88 6.89 4.29
N VAL A 178 28.49 5.62 4.22
CA VAL A 178 27.64 4.99 5.26
C VAL A 178 28.33 4.86 6.62
N ASP A 179 29.66 4.89 6.65
CA ASP A 179 30.46 4.85 7.86
C ASP A 179 31.22 6.19 8.08
N ASP A 180 30.94 7.23 7.26
CA ASP A 180 31.53 8.56 7.42
C ASP A 180 30.76 9.37 8.48
N GLU A 181 31.44 9.67 9.58
CA GLU A 181 30.84 10.31 10.75
C GLU A 181 30.26 11.71 10.44
N GLU A 182 30.92 12.49 9.61
CA GLU A 182 30.45 13.81 9.19
C GLU A 182 29.14 13.69 8.39
N SER A 183 29.10 12.76 7.44
CA SER A 183 27.92 12.48 6.65
C SER A 183 26.72 12.01 7.49
N LEU A 184 26.96 11.13 8.46
CA LEU A 184 25.89 10.66 9.35
C LEU A 184 25.34 11.78 10.23
N ASN A 185 26.22 12.65 10.78
CA ASN A 185 25.80 13.79 11.58
C ASN A 185 25.02 14.82 10.73
N GLU A 186 25.46 15.11 9.51
CA GLU A 186 24.74 16.00 8.58
C GLU A 186 23.35 15.42 8.25
N LEU A 187 23.24 14.12 8.01
CA LEU A 187 21.96 13.46 7.72
C LEU A 187 20.98 13.52 8.92
N ILE A 188 21.49 13.37 10.14
CA ILE A 188 20.70 13.53 11.38
C ILE A 188 20.14 14.95 11.48
N ASN A 189 20.98 15.97 11.21
CA ASN A 189 20.55 17.36 11.24
C ASN A 189 19.50 17.67 10.17
N ILE A 190 19.68 17.19 8.92
CA ILE A 190 18.70 17.31 7.84
C ILE A 190 17.35 16.72 8.26
N LYS A 191 17.35 15.53 8.86
CA LYS A 191 16.13 14.90 9.36
C LYS A 191 15.46 15.76 10.42
N MET A 192 16.23 16.31 11.37
CA MET A 192 15.70 17.17 12.42
C MET A 192 15.07 18.44 11.86
N GLU A 193 15.70 19.10 10.89
CA GLU A 193 15.15 20.28 10.22
C GLU A 193 13.84 19.97 9.50
N ASN A 194 13.77 18.85 8.76
CA ASN A 194 12.55 18.42 8.10
C ASN A 194 11.41 18.11 9.10
N LYS A 195 11.73 17.54 10.26
CA LYS A 195 10.76 17.30 11.33
C LYS A 195 10.25 18.61 11.92
N GLN A 196 11.12 19.59 12.10
CA GLN A 196 10.72 20.92 12.54
C GLN A 196 9.81 21.61 11.53
N VAL A 197 10.11 21.53 10.23
CA VAL A 197 9.26 22.08 9.15
C VAL A 197 7.86 21.45 9.18
N LEU A 198 7.75 20.15 9.39
CA LEU A 198 6.44 19.48 9.53
C LEU A 198 5.72 19.90 10.81
N ALA A 199 6.43 19.99 11.93
CA ALA A 199 5.88 20.43 13.22
C ALA A 199 5.31 21.84 13.13
N ASP A 200 6.06 22.78 12.54
CA ASP A 200 5.62 24.16 12.34
C ASP A 200 4.40 24.22 11.39
N PHE A 201 4.41 23.45 10.33
CA PHE A 201 3.28 23.35 9.42
C PHE A 201 2.01 22.89 10.13
N LEU A 202 2.07 21.81 10.91
CA LEU A 202 0.90 21.27 11.63
C LEU A 202 0.44 22.18 12.76
N LYS A 203 1.37 22.88 13.42
CA LYS A 203 1.04 23.91 14.41
C LYS A 203 0.20 25.03 13.78
N HIS A 204 0.61 25.52 12.61
CA HIS A 204 -0.10 26.62 11.93
C HIS A 204 -1.43 26.20 11.29
N THR A 205 -1.51 24.97 10.74
CA THR A 205 -2.68 24.54 9.97
C THR A 205 -3.74 23.81 10.78
N GLN A 206 -3.34 23.11 11.86
CA GLN A 206 -4.22 22.26 12.65
C GLN A 206 -4.12 22.53 14.17
N ASN A 207 -3.27 23.48 14.60
CA ASN A 207 -2.94 23.73 16.01
C ASN A 207 -2.41 22.48 16.73
N GLU A 208 -1.70 21.60 15.99
CA GLU A 208 -1.05 20.41 16.54
C GLU A 208 0.41 20.68 16.89
N PHE A 209 0.84 20.23 18.08
CA PHE A 209 2.20 20.41 18.58
C PHE A 209 2.93 19.07 18.51
N LEU A 210 3.97 18.98 17.67
CA LEU A 210 4.84 17.83 17.58
C LEU A 210 6.18 18.13 18.25
N ASP A 211 6.74 17.12 18.88
CA ASP A 211 8.11 17.15 19.38
C ASP A 211 9.05 16.56 18.29
N PRO A 212 9.91 17.37 17.65
CA PRO A 212 10.83 16.88 16.62
C PRO A 212 11.85 15.84 17.13
N GLU A 213 12.13 15.81 18.43
CA GLU A 213 13.02 14.80 19.04
C GLU A 213 12.36 13.42 19.13
N SER A 214 11.01 13.33 19.11
CA SER A 214 10.29 12.07 19.14
C SER A 214 10.45 11.29 17.82
N ILE A 215 10.30 9.98 17.84
CA ILE A 215 10.23 9.17 16.61
C ILE A 215 8.97 9.57 15.81
N PHE A 216 9.12 10.01 14.58
CA PHE A 216 7.98 10.22 13.68
C PHE A 216 7.62 8.92 12.96
N ASP A 217 6.60 8.25 13.49
CA ASP A 217 6.05 7.00 13.02
C ASP A 217 4.83 7.29 12.13
N VAL A 218 4.92 7.01 10.84
CA VAL A 218 4.03 7.60 9.85
C VAL A 218 3.27 6.57 9.02
N GLN A 219 1.94 6.64 9.10
CA GLN A 219 1.02 5.87 8.26
C GLN A 219 0.09 6.79 7.47
N VAL A 220 0.49 7.22 6.29
CA VAL A 220 -0.27 8.14 5.43
C VAL A 220 -0.63 7.46 4.11
N LYS A 221 -1.90 7.05 3.98
CA LYS A 221 -2.46 6.35 2.82
C LYS A 221 -3.99 6.34 2.86
N ARG A 222 -4.66 6.03 1.73
CA ARG A 222 -6.12 5.80 1.75
C ARG A 222 -6.47 4.80 2.84
N LEU A 223 -7.55 5.06 3.57
CA LEU A 223 -8.01 4.12 4.56
C LEU A 223 -8.73 2.96 3.89
N HIS A 224 -8.23 1.77 4.17
CA HIS A 224 -8.84 0.49 3.84
C HIS A 224 -8.44 -0.53 4.89
N GLU A 225 -9.34 -1.46 5.22
CA GLU A 225 -9.09 -2.42 6.32
C GLU A 225 -7.83 -3.27 6.07
N TYR A 226 -7.53 -3.67 4.80
CA TYR A 226 -6.33 -4.45 4.49
C TYR A 226 -5.01 -3.69 4.72
N LYS A 227 -5.03 -2.34 4.72
CA LYS A 227 -3.85 -1.51 5.04
C LYS A 227 -3.56 -1.42 6.53
N ARG A 228 -4.48 -1.92 7.33
CA ARG A 228 -4.40 -2.19 8.76
C ARG A 228 -4.06 -0.98 9.64
N GLN A 229 -4.60 0.21 9.31
CA GLN A 229 -4.55 1.34 10.25
C GLN A 229 -5.15 0.96 11.61
N LEU A 230 -6.09 -0.01 11.62
CA LEU A 230 -6.63 -0.58 12.85
C LEU A 230 -5.54 -1.27 13.69
N LEU A 231 -4.65 -2.06 13.09
CA LEU A 231 -3.52 -2.69 13.80
C LEU A 231 -2.63 -1.65 14.49
N ASN A 232 -2.30 -0.57 13.77
CA ASN A 232 -1.47 0.51 14.31
C ASN A 232 -2.15 1.20 15.50
N ILE A 233 -3.43 1.58 15.38
CA ILE A 233 -4.10 2.28 16.50
C ILE A 233 -4.35 1.35 17.70
N LEU A 234 -4.58 0.05 17.49
CA LEU A 234 -4.64 -0.93 18.59
C LEU A 234 -3.29 -1.02 19.33
N HIS A 235 -2.17 -0.96 18.61
CA HIS A 235 -0.85 -0.89 19.25
C HIS A 235 -0.64 0.42 20.04
N VAL A 236 -1.12 1.55 19.54
CA VAL A 236 -1.08 2.81 20.32
C VAL A 236 -1.88 2.67 21.61
N MET A 237 -3.08 2.07 21.56
CA MET A 237 -3.89 1.78 22.75
C MET A 237 -3.15 0.85 23.72
N TYR A 238 -2.46 -0.16 23.22
CA TYR A 238 -1.59 -1.05 24.01
C TYR A 238 -0.47 -0.29 24.72
N LEU A 239 0.27 0.56 23.99
CA LEU A 239 1.33 1.40 24.58
C LEU A 239 0.77 2.36 25.64
N TYR A 240 -0.38 2.97 25.37
CA TYR A 240 -1.06 3.83 26.33
C TYR A 240 -1.39 3.07 27.61
N ASN A 241 -1.99 1.88 27.52
CA ASN A 241 -2.26 1.05 28.68
C ASN A 241 -0.99 0.73 29.47
N ARG A 242 0.09 0.32 28.80
CA ARG A 242 1.38 0.06 29.47
C ARG A 242 1.95 1.28 30.20
N LEU A 243 1.89 2.47 29.59
CA LEU A 243 2.42 3.69 30.19
C LEU A 243 1.68 4.12 31.47
N ILE A 244 0.37 3.84 31.56
CA ILE A 244 -0.43 4.19 32.75
C ILE A 244 -0.41 3.10 33.82
N GLU A 245 -0.17 1.83 33.47
CA GLU A 245 -0.16 0.70 34.39
C GLU A 245 1.25 0.39 34.95
N ASP A 246 2.29 0.68 34.17
CA ASP A 246 3.69 0.46 34.56
C ASP A 246 4.48 1.77 34.56
N PRO A 247 4.62 2.42 35.73
CA PRO A 247 5.42 3.65 35.84
C PRO A 247 6.90 3.49 35.48
N SER A 248 7.43 2.26 35.48
CA SER A 248 8.81 1.96 35.09
C SER A 248 9.02 1.86 33.59
N PHE A 249 7.94 1.65 32.82
CA PHE A 249 7.99 1.62 31.37
C PHE A 249 8.33 3.02 30.80
N ASN A 250 9.51 3.15 30.21
CA ASN A 250 10.06 4.42 29.76
C ASN A 250 10.62 4.33 28.32
N PRO A 251 9.77 4.13 27.30
CA PRO A 251 10.22 4.08 25.92
C PRO A 251 10.69 5.46 25.41
N PRO A 252 11.46 5.54 24.31
CA PRO A 252 11.71 6.80 23.61
C PRO A 252 10.38 7.45 23.19
N ALA A 253 10.36 8.79 23.18
CA ALA A 253 9.18 9.54 22.76
C ALA A 253 8.84 9.22 21.30
N ARG A 254 7.54 9.04 21.01
CA ARG A 254 7.05 8.70 19.66
C ARG A 254 5.79 9.47 19.31
N THR A 255 5.77 10.03 18.12
CA THR A 255 4.60 10.66 17.52
C THR A 255 4.08 9.77 16.38
N PHE A 256 2.90 9.19 16.61
CA PHE A 256 2.18 8.42 15.59
C PHE A 256 1.40 9.38 14.70
N ILE A 257 1.76 9.43 13.41
CA ILE A 257 1.20 10.36 12.44
C ILE A 257 0.37 9.57 11.44
N PHE A 258 -0.95 9.76 11.50
CA PHE A 258 -1.90 9.20 10.56
C PHE A 258 -2.35 10.25 9.54
N GLY A 259 -2.66 9.82 8.33
CA GLY A 259 -3.29 10.64 7.32
C GLY A 259 -4.03 9.76 6.34
N ALA A 260 -5.35 9.94 6.24
CA ALA A 260 -6.18 9.06 5.44
C ALA A 260 -7.41 9.77 4.88
N LYS A 261 -7.96 9.19 3.82
CA LYS A 261 -9.31 9.50 3.31
C LYS A 261 -10.03 8.18 3.09
N ALA A 262 -11.27 8.08 3.56
CA ALA A 262 -12.16 6.94 3.36
C ALA A 262 -13.16 7.24 2.22
N ALA A 263 -13.59 6.21 1.49
CA ALA A 263 -14.74 6.32 0.60
C ALA A 263 -15.99 6.67 1.41
N SER A 264 -16.89 7.45 0.84
CA SER A 264 -18.07 8.00 1.55
C SER A 264 -19.00 6.93 2.13
N GLY A 265 -19.15 5.79 1.43
CA GLY A 265 -19.97 4.67 1.86
C GLY A 265 -19.24 3.65 2.78
N TYR A 266 -17.92 3.77 2.99
CA TYR A 266 -17.15 2.79 3.73
C TYR A 266 -17.23 3.04 5.25
N ARG A 267 -18.24 2.48 5.90
CA ARG A 267 -18.57 2.71 7.31
C ARG A 267 -17.43 2.35 8.26
N ARG A 268 -16.85 1.13 8.15
CA ARG A 268 -15.75 0.69 9.01
C ARG A 268 -14.48 1.55 8.84
N ALA A 269 -14.17 1.96 7.62
CA ALA A 269 -13.06 2.88 7.38
C ALA A 269 -13.26 4.22 8.10
N LYS A 270 -14.47 4.78 8.07
CA LYS A 270 -14.80 6.00 8.82
C LYS A 270 -14.77 5.78 10.33
N ALA A 271 -15.19 4.61 10.81
CA ALA A 271 -15.11 4.25 12.23
C ALA A 271 -13.64 4.15 12.70
N ILE A 272 -12.72 3.63 11.87
CA ILE A 272 -11.28 3.61 12.18
C ILE A 272 -10.71 5.03 12.28
N ILE A 273 -11.06 5.95 11.36
CA ILE A 273 -10.66 7.37 11.47
C ILE A 273 -11.18 7.98 12.77
N LYS A 274 -12.44 7.70 13.11
CA LYS A 274 -13.03 8.18 14.37
C LYS A 274 -12.30 7.60 15.58
N LEU A 275 -11.95 6.32 15.57
CA LEU A 275 -11.18 5.68 16.64
C LEU A 275 -9.81 6.34 16.82
N ILE A 276 -9.07 6.57 15.72
CA ILE A 276 -7.77 7.25 15.76
C ILE A 276 -7.89 8.62 16.45
N ASN A 277 -8.88 9.43 16.07
CA ASN A 277 -9.09 10.75 16.68
C ASN A 277 -9.53 10.63 18.14
N THR A 278 -10.40 9.69 18.49
CA THR A 278 -10.83 9.49 19.87
C THR A 278 -9.67 9.04 20.78
N VAL A 279 -8.81 8.14 20.28
CA VAL A 279 -7.58 7.73 20.98
C VAL A 279 -6.61 8.91 21.09
N ALA A 280 -6.45 9.73 20.05
CA ALA A 280 -5.62 10.93 20.05
C ALA A 280 -6.06 11.90 21.14
N ASP A 281 -7.36 12.22 21.19
CA ASP A 281 -7.93 13.12 22.22
C ASP A 281 -7.61 12.63 23.64
N ARG A 282 -7.73 11.32 23.88
CA ARG A 282 -7.46 10.73 25.19
C ARG A 282 -5.97 10.73 25.52
N VAL A 283 -5.14 10.21 24.63
CA VAL A 283 -3.69 10.05 24.82
C VAL A 283 -2.98 11.40 24.97
N ASN A 284 -3.29 12.33 24.08
CA ASN A 284 -2.60 13.63 24.02
C ASN A 284 -2.91 14.52 25.23
N ASN A 285 -4.04 14.30 25.92
CA ASN A 285 -4.45 15.09 27.10
C ASN A 285 -4.16 14.38 28.43
N ASP A 286 -3.67 13.13 28.44
CA ASP A 286 -3.37 12.40 29.67
C ASP A 286 -1.93 12.65 30.15
N ARG A 287 -1.77 13.39 31.24
CA ARG A 287 -0.45 13.70 31.83
C ARG A 287 0.35 12.46 32.26
N ARG A 288 -0.31 11.33 32.48
CA ARG A 288 0.33 10.06 32.86
C ARG A 288 1.19 9.49 31.73
N VAL A 289 0.89 9.85 30.49
CA VAL A 289 1.68 9.48 29.31
C VAL A 289 3.07 10.15 29.31
N ARG A 290 3.24 11.22 30.07
CA ARG A 290 4.54 11.92 30.26
C ARG A 290 5.20 12.35 28.94
N GLY A 291 4.42 12.65 27.91
CA GLY A 291 4.91 13.01 26.57
C GLY A 291 5.55 11.86 25.78
N LYS A 292 5.45 10.61 26.27
CA LYS A 292 6.09 9.46 25.62
C LYS A 292 5.41 9.03 24.32
N ILE A 293 4.12 9.22 24.21
CA ILE A 293 3.39 8.99 22.95
C ILE A 293 2.49 10.18 22.65
N ARG A 294 2.39 10.50 21.38
CA ARG A 294 1.45 11.46 20.81
C ARG A 294 0.83 10.86 19.56
N VAL A 295 -0.44 11.16 19.32
CA VAL A 295 -1.19 10.71 18.13
C VAL A 295 -1.70 11.93 17.39
N VAL A 296 -1.43 11.99 16.09
CA VAL A 296 -1.88 13.10 15.23
C VAL A 296 -2.53 12.53 13.97
N PHE A 297 -3.71 13.03 13.65
CA PHE A 297 -4.38 12.74 12.39
C PHE A 297 -4.29 13.96 11.46
N ILE A 298 -3.56 13.84 10.36
CA ILE A 298 -3.39 14.92 9.39
C ILE A 298 -4.65 15.03 8.52
N GLU A 299 -5.31 16.17 8.61
CA GLU A 299 -6.50 16.49 7.84
C GLU A 299 -6.17 16.67 6.36
N ASN A 300 -7.12 16.28 5.53
CA ASN A 300 -7.04 16.47 4.08
C ASN A 300 -5.69 16.08 3.46
N TYR A 301 -5.17 14.89 3.84
CA TYR A 301 -3.94 14.35 3.28
C TYR A 301 -3.98 14.38 1.73
N ARG A 302 -2.99 15.03 1.12
CA ARG A 302 -2.83 15.25 -0.32
C ARG A 302 -1.36 15.44 -0.68
N VAL A 303 -1.05 15.51 -1.98
CA VAL A 303 0.33 15.60 -2.49
C VAL A 303 1.14 16.73 -1.84
N SER A 304 0.59 17.96 -1.75
CA SER A 304 1.29 19.10 -1.16
C SER A 304 1.59 18.96 0.36
N VAL A 305 0.80 18.16 1.07
CA VAL A 305 1.06 17.81 2.47
C VAL A 305 2.07 16.66 2.55
N ALA A 306 1.94 15.68 1.64
CA ALA A 306 2.85 14.55 1.55
C ALA A 306 4.31 14.98 1.33
N GLU A 307 4.55 16.04 0.53
CA GLU A 307 5.88 16.64 0.29
C GLU A 307 6.58 17.12 1.58
N LYS A 308 5.82 17.40 2.65
CA LYS A 308 6.37 17.76 3.97
C LYS A 308 6.52 16.55 4.89
N ILE A 309 5.67 15.53 4.72
CA ILE A 309 5.63 14.36 5.57
C ILE A 309 6.78 13.39 5.25
N PHE A 310 7.01 13.09 3.95
CA PHE A 310 8.02 12.10 3.57
C PHE A 310 9.44 12.45 4.04
N PRO A 311 9.91 13.71 3.91
CA PRO A 311 11.22 14.11 4.45
C PRO A 311 11.33 13.99 5.97
N ALA A 312 10.24 14.24 6.70
CA ALA A 312 10.20 14.29 8.15
C ALA A 312 10.07 12.90 8.83
N ALA A 313 9.64 11.87 8.12
CA ALA A 313 9.38 10.56 8.70
C ALA A 313 10.66 9.83 9.12
N ASP A 314 10.65 9.19 10.29
CA ASP A 314 11.66 8.24 10.74
C ASP A 314 11.26 6.82 10.37
N VAL A 315 9.98 6.47 10.56
CA VAL A 315 9.41 5.15 10.30
C VAL A 315 8.29 5.26 9.26
N SER A 316 8.34 4.37 8.28
CA SER A 316 7.35 4.20 7.22
C SER A 316 6.51 2.97 7.48
N GLU A 317 5.25 3.16 7.85
CA GLU A 317 4.28 2.09 8.12
C GLU A 317 3.72 1.49 6.83
N GLN A 318 4.17 0.28 6.49
CA GLN A 318 3.80 -0.45 5.30
C GLN A 318 3.27 -1.85 5.68
N ILE A 319 2.20 -1.84 6.49
CA ILE A 319 1.73 -2.96 7.31
C ILE A 319 0.48 -3.65 6.74
N SER A 320 0.28 -3.62 5.45
CA SER A 320 -0.81 -4.36 4.79
C SER A 320 -0.79 -5.85 5.15
N THR A 321 -1.95 -6.50 5.13
CA THR A 321 -2.01 -7.95 5.18
C THR A 321 -1.25 -8.53 3.99
N ALA A 322 -0.35 -9.48 4.20
CA ALA A 322 0.48 -10.02 3.13
C ALA A 322 -0.37 -10.64 2.02
N GLY A 323 -0.07 -10.26 0.77
CA GLY A 323 -0.81 -10.66 -0.42
C GLY A 323 -1.96 -9.73 -0.82
N TYR A 324 -2.14 -8.58 -0.16
CA TYR A 324 -3.24 -7.65 -0.43
C TYR A 324 -2.82 -6.32 -1.07
N GLU A 325 -1.60 -5.82 -0.81
CA GLU A 325 -1.09 -4.62 -1.46
C GLU A 325 -0.37 -4.98 -2.77
N ALA A 326 -0.89 -4.54 -3.89
CA ALA A 326 -0.30 -4.84 -5.19
C ALA A 326 1.16 -4.33 -5.31
N SER A 327 1.43 -3.14 -4.82
CA SER A 327 2.78 -2.54 -4.83
C SER A 327 2.96 -1.58 -3.66
N GLY A 328 2.13 -0.56 -3.55
CA GLY A 328 2.42 0.66 -2.84
C GLY A 328 3.41 1.55 -3.62
N THR A 329 3.37 2.84 -3.34
CA THR A 329 4.36 3.82 -3.84
C THR A 329 4.81 4.75 -2.73
N SER A 330 4.06 4.85 -1.62
CA SER A 330 4.50 5.61 -0.45
C SER A 330 5.75 5.00 0.20
N ASN A 331 5.88 3.68 0.22
CA ASN A 331 7.07 2.95 0.65
C ASN A 331 8.33 3.44 -0.08
N MET A 332 8.29 3.58 -1.40
CA MET A 332 9.41 4.09 -2.22
C MET A 332 9.72 5.55 -1.90
N LYS A 333 8.69 6.40 -1.69
CA LYS A 333 8.84 7.82 -1.34
C LYS A 333 9.49 8.00 0.03
N PHE A 334 9.13 7.17 1.00
CA PHE A 334 9.74 7.12 2.32
C PHE A 334 11.19 6.64 2.22
N MET A 335 11.46 5.56 1.48
CA MET A 335 12.78 4.99 1.31
C MET A 335 13.79 6.02 0.76
N VAL A 336 13.43 6.74 -0.31
CA VAL A 336 14.31 7.75 -0.92
C VAL A 336 14.55 8.96 -0.02
N ASN A 337 13.71 9.18 0.99
CA ASN A 337 13.86 10.20 2.04
C ASN A 337 14.46 9.66 3.35
N GLY A 338 14.94 8.41 3.35
CA GLY A 338 15.66 7.81 4.47
C GLY A 338 14.78 7.41 5.67
N ALA A 339 13.47 7.27 5.49
CA ALA A 339 12.62 6.64 6.49
C ALA A 339 12.78 5.12 6.42
N LEU A 340 12.90 4.46 7.58
CA LEU A 340 13.02 3.01 7.63
C LEU A 340 11.65 2.34 7.52
N THR A 341 11.54 1.34 6.67
CA THR A 341 10.29 0.61 6.48
C THR A 341 10.03 -0.35 7.64
N LEU A 342 8.90 -0.19 8.33
CA LEU A 342 8.25 -1.23 9.11
C LEU A 342 7.16 -1.84 8.23
N GLY A 343 7.31 -3.09 7.85
CA GLY A 343 6.42 -3.66 6.87
C GLY A 343 6.30 -5.18 6.91
N THR A 344 5.23 -5.64 6.29
CA THR A 344 5.04 -7.04 5.93
C THR A 344 5.74 -7.37 4.62
N MET A 345 5.96 -8.66 4.36
CA MET A 345 6.49 -9.13 3.08
C MET A 345 5.37 -9.13 2.02
N ASP A 346 5.03 -7.90 1.59
CA ASP A 346 3.91 -7.63 0.68
C ASP A 346 4.25 -6.52 -0.32
N GLY A 347 3.66 -6.57 -1.51
CA GLY A 347 3.84 -5.58 -2.56
C GLY A 347 5.30 -5.29 -2.86
N ALA A 348 5.63 -4.01 -3.04
CA ALA A 348 7.00 -3.57 -3.29
C ALA A 348 7.89 -3.52 -2.03
N ASN A 349 7.36 -3.80 -0.83
CA ASN A 349 8.19 -3.89 0.37
C ASN A 349 9.26 -4.98 0.23
N ILE A 350 8.90 -6.10 -0.41
CA ILE A 350 9.85 -7.21 -0.68
C ILE A 350 11.06 -6.69 -1.43
N GLU A 351 10.81 -6.01 -2.55
CA GLU A 351 11.86 -5.45 -3.39
C GLU A 351 12.65 -4.35 -2.67
N ILE A 352 12.02 -3.57 -1.78
CA ILE A 352 12.70 -2.59 -0.92
C ILE A 352 13.67 -3.28 0.04
N PHE A 353 13.25 -4.38 0.69
CA PHE A 353 14.11 -5.15 1.58
C PHE A 353 15.22 -5.92 0.83
N GLU A 354 14.98 -6.31 -0.42
CA GLU A 354 16.00 -6.89 -1.28
C GLU A 354 17.08 -5.88 -1.67
N GLU A 355 16.68 -4.67 -2.06
CA GLU A 355 17.62 -3.61 -2.45
C GLU A 355 18.40 -3.02 -1.26
N ALA A 356 17.72 -2.76 -0.15
CA ALA A 356 18.34 -2.13 1.02
C ALA A 356 19.01 -3.12 2.00
N GLY A 357 18.67 -4.41 1.94
CA GLY A 357 18.97 -5.41 2.98
C GLY A 357 17.92 -5.38 4.11
N LYS A 358 17.47 -6.56 4.54
CA LYS A 358 16.45 -6.74 5.59
C LYS A 358 16.84 -6.12 6.93
N GLU A 359 18.12 -6.07 7.24
CA GLU A 359 18.68 -5.47 8.44
C GLU A 359 18.55 -3.94 8.48
N ASN A 360 18.25 -3.31 7.34
CA ASN A 360 18.05 -1.86 7.22
C ASN A 360 16.58 -1.44 7.24
N GLY A 361 15.70 -2.32 7.71
CA GLY A 361 14.30 -2.09 7.97
C GLY A 361 13.79 -3.06 9.03
N PHE A 362 12.46 -3.15 9.19
CA PHE A 362 11.80 -3.98 10.19
C PHE A 362 10.69 -4.80 9.54
N VAL A 363 10.87 -6.11 9.50
CA VAL A 363 9.91 -7.05 8.92
C VAL A 363 9.13 -7.74 10.03
N PHE A 364 7.82 -7.89 9.83
CA PHE A 364 6.94 -8.65 10.72
C PHE A 364 5.79 -9.30 9.95
N GLY A 365 5.02 -10.11 10.66
CA GLY A 365 3.72 -10.63 10.23
C GLY A 365 3.80 -11.93 9.44
N LEU A 366 2.61 -12.47 9.19
CA LEU A 366 2.40 -13.68 8.41
C LEU A 366 2.82 -13.47 6.96
N LEU A 367 3.31 -14.54 6.34
CA LEU A 367 3.60 -14.57 4.90
C LEU A 367 2.34 -14.90 4.09
N THR A 368 2.33 -14.53 2.82
CA THR A 368 1.20 -14.82 1.90
C THR A 368 0.87 -16.31 1.83
N GLU A 369 1.88 -17.18 1.83
CA GLU A 369 1.72 -18.63 1.79
C GLU A 369 1.10 -19.17 3.09
N GLU A 370 1.43 -18.59 4.25
CA GLU A 370 0.84 -18.96 5.54
C GLU A 370 -0.62 -18.57 5.61
N ILE A 371 -0.97 -17.37 5.12
CA ILE A 371 -2.36 -16.89 5.02
C ILE A 371 -3.17 -17.81 4.11
N LYS A 372 -2.68 -18.09 2.90
CA LYS A 372 -3.35 -18.99 1.95
C LYS A 372 -3.57 -20.39 2.52
N LYS A 373 -2.59 -20.90 3.27
CA LYS A 373 -2.72 -22.20 3.95
C LYS A 373 -3.83 -22.16 4.98
N MET A 374 -3.84 -21.15 5.87
CA MET A 374 -4.90 -21.00 6.89
C MET A 374 -6.29 -20.84 6.26
N GLU A 375 -6.40 -20.15 5.13
CA GLU A 375 -7.66 -20.01 4.38
C GLU A 375 -8.12 -21.33 3.80
N ALA A 376 -7.23 -22.08 3.16
CA ALA A 376 -7.55 -23.38 2.56
C ALA A 376 -7.92 -24.45 3.60
N GLU A 377 -7.28 -24.42 4.78
CA GLU A 377 -7.53 -25.34 5.89
C GLU A 377 -8.67 -24.88 6.80
N HIS A 378 -9.21 -23.67 6.63
CA HIS A 378 -10.17 -23.03 7.54
C HIS A 378 -9.68 -23.06 9.00
N SER A 379 -8.35 -22.93 9.21
CA SER A 379 -7.72 -23.13 10.51
C SER A 379 -7.58 -21.86 11.34
N TYR A 380 -7.88 -20.68 10.79
CA TYR A 380 -7.76 -19.41 11.48
C TYR A 380 -8.90 -19.19 12.49
N ASN A 381 -8.56 -19.03 13.76
CA ASN A 381 -9.50 -18.74 14.83
C ASN A 381 -9.04 -17.51 15.67
N PRO A 382 -9.63 -16.33 15.48
CA PRO A 382 -9.28 -15.12 16.24
C PRO A 382 -9.38 -15.26 17.76
N GLN A 383 -10.32 -16.08 18.27
CA GLN A 383 -10.52 -16.29 19.71
C GLN A 383 -9.28 -16.90 20.39
N GLU A 384 -8.50 -17.69 19.66
CA GLU A 384 -7.28 -18.26 20.22
C GLU A 384 -6.22 -17.17 20.48
N TYR A 385 -6.10 -16.17 19.63
CA TYR A 385 -5.19 -15.06 19.82
C TYR A 385 -5.60 -14.19 21.01
N LEU A 386 -6.90 -13.92 21.15
CA LEU A 386 -7.42 -13.19 22.30
C LEU A 386 -7.22 -13.95 23.63
N SER A 387 -7.46 -15.26 23.64
CA SER A 387 -7.29 -16.08 24.85
C SER A 387 -5.83 -16.24 25.27
N LYS A 388 -4.89 -16.24 24.31
CA LYS A 388 -3.44 -16.39 24.57
C LYS A 388 -2.77 -15.07 24.95
N ASN A 389 -3.38 -13.91 24.60
CA ASN A 389 -2.80 -12.60 24.88
C ASN A 389 -3.81 -11.70 25.62
N PRO A 390 -3.75 -11.64 26.97
CA PRO A 390 -4.63 -10.77 27.75
C PRO A 390 -4.52 -9.28 27.43
N ALA A 391 -3.34 -8.79 27.02
CA ALA A 391 -3.15 -7.41 26.64
C ALA A 391 -3.85 -7.07 25.31
N LEU A 392 -3.80 -7.97 24.34
CA LEU A 392 -4.58 -7.87 23.11
C LEU A 392 -6.08 -7.91 23.39
N ALA A 393 -6.53 -8.88 24.20
CA ALA A 393 -7.93 -8.99 24.58
C ALA A 393 -8.43 -7.70 25.25
N LYS A 394 -7.64 -7.11 26.15
CA LYS A 394 -7.95 -5.84 26.78
C LYS A 394 -8.13 -4.72 25.74
N VAL A 395 -7.20 -4.55 24.83
CA VAL A 395 -7.24 -3.50 23.81
C VAL A 395 -8.45 -3.67 22.89
N VAL A 396 -8.78 -4.91 22.49
CA VAL A 396 -9.95 -5.19 21.65
C VAL A 396 -11.24 -4.91 22.42
N ASN A 397 -11.34 -5.33 23.70
CA ASN A 397 -12.52 -5.05 24.53
C ASN A 397 -12.73 -3.55 24.79
N GLN A 398 -11.67 -2.74 24.80
CA GLN A 398 -11.78 -1.29 24.95
C GLN A 398 -12.55 -0.60 23.82
N LEU A 399 -12.80 -1.29 22.71
CA LEU A 399 -13.69 -0.80 21.65
C LEU A 399 -15.16 -0.77 22.08
N VAL A 400 -15.55 -1.58 23.09
CA VAL A 400 -16.95 -1.75 23.52
C VAL A 400 -17.19 -1.69 25.03
N ASP A 401 -16.16 -1.50 25.87
CA ASP A 401 -16.29 -1.49 27.33
C ASP A 401 -16.58 -0.11 27.94
N GLY A 402 -16.74 0.92 27.09
CA GLY A 402 -16.97 2.30 27.52
C GLY A 402 -15.68 3.13 27.64
N THR A 403 -14.49 2.55 27.46
CA THR A 403 -13.21 3.26 27.59
C THR A 403 -13.08 4.41 26.59
N TYR A 404 -13.43 4.19 25.33
CA TYR A 404 -13.34 5.18 24.24
C TYR A 404 -14.70 5.68 23.77
N ASP A 405 -15.78 5.00 24.09
CA ASP A 405 -17.14 5.39 23.77
C ASP A 405 -18.09 5.00 24.90
N PRO A 406 -18.59 5.97 25.71
CA PRO A 406 -19.53 5.71 26.79
C PRO A 406 -20.86 5.07 26.34
N THR A 407 -21.19 5.16 25.05
CA THR A 407 -22.41 4.55 24.51
C THR A 407 -22.25 3.06 24.17
N HIS A 408 -21.03 2.55 24.13
CA HIS A 408 -20.65 1.19 23.73
C HIS A 408 -21.03 0.81 22.28
N GLN A 409 -21.41 1.78 21.44
CA GLN A 409 -21.96 1.53 20.10
C GLN A 409 -21.04 2.00 18.97
N LEU A 410 -20.27 3.08 19.20
CA LEU A 410 -19.54 3.77 18.14
C LEU A 410 -18.51 2.86 17.43
N PHE A 411 -17.85 1.99 18.18
CA PHE A 411 -16.83 1.08 17.66
C PHE A 411 -17.25 -0.40 17.70
N LYS A 412 -18.54 -0.66 17.97
CA LYS A 412 -19.07 -2.02 18.05
C LYS A 412 -18.87 -2.80 16.74
N GLU A 413 -19.10 -2.17 15.59
CA GLU A 413 -18.90 -2.82 14.29
C GLU A 413 -17.42 -3.20 14.05
N LEU A 414 -16.46 -2.41 14.55
CA LEU A 414 -15.03 -2.77 14.51
C LEU A 414 -14.73 -3.96 15.42
N TYR A 415 -15.28 -3.97 16.63
CA TYR A 415 -15.16 -5.11 17.54
C TYR A 415 -15.76 -6.37 16.93
N ASP A 416 -17.00 -6.29 16.44
CA ASP A 416 -17.68 -7.43 15.83
C ASP A 416 -16.91 -7.96 14.61
N SER A 417 -16.33 -7.08 13.78
CA SER A 417 -15.53 -7.50 12.63
C SER A 417 -14.27 -8.29 13.01
N LEU A 418 -13.70 -8.02 14.18
CA LEU A 418 -12.53 -8.76 14.68
C LEU A 418 -12.91 -10.07 15.38
N VAL A 419 -14.05 -10.10 16.08
CA VAL A 419 -14.37 -11.17 17.05
C VAL A 419 -15.41 -12.16 16.52
N TYR A 420 -16.44 -11.68 15.82
CA TYR A 420 -17.58 -12.48 15.37
C TYR A 420 -17.75 -12.57 13.86
N GLY A 421 -17.20 -11.61 13.14
CA GLY A 421 -17.50 -11.39 11.72
C GLY A 421 -18.72 -10.50 11.50
N VAL A 422 -18.78 -9.85 10.34
CA VAL A 422 -19.83 -8.92 9.96
C VAL A 422 -20.21 -9.11 8.49
N GLU A 423 -21.47 -8.83 8.14
CA GLU A 423 -21.94 -8.86 6.74
C GLU A 423 -21.66 -10.20 6.00
N GLY A 424 -21.72 -11.33 6.74
CA GLY A 424 -21.45 -12.65 6.19
C GLY A 424 -19.96 -12.99 6.00
N GLN A 425 -19.07 -12.09 6.39
CA GLN A 425 -17.63 -12.33 6.39
C GLN A 425 -17.20 -13.04 7.69
N ARG A 426 -16.14 -13.84 7.62
CA ARG A 426 -15.51 -14.41 8.81
C ARG A 426 -14.93 -13.30 9.70
N PRO A 427 -14.71 -13.58 10.99
CA PRO A 427 -14.03 -12.62 11.87
C PRO A 427 -12.58 -12.42 11.44
N ASP A 428 -12.08 -11.21 11.69
CA ASP A 428 -10.69 -10.77 11.42
C ASP A 428 -10.15 -11.16 10.03
N VAL A 429 -10.88 -10.77 9.00
CA VAL A 429 -10.55 -11.07 7.59
C VAL A 429 -9.11 -10.71 7.23
N TYR A 430 -8.57 -9.66 7.87
CA TYR A 430 -7.25 -9.11 7.56
C TYR A 430 -6.15 -9.49 8.57
N TYR A 431 -6.37 -10.51 9.41
CA TYR A 431 -5.37 -11.08 10.33
C TYR A 431 -4.73 -10.04 11.27
N VAL A 432 -5.52 -9.07 11.72
CA VAL A 432 -5.08 -8.01 12.64
C VAL A 432 -4.64 -8.61 13.98
N LEU A 433 -5.43 -9.56 14.51
CA LEU A 433 -5.16 -10.20 15.80
C LEU A 433 -3.99 -11.18 15.70
N ALA A 434 -3.85 -11.88 14.57
CA ALA A 434 -2.74 -12.82 14.35
C ALA A 434 -1.39 -12.11 14.32
N ASP A 435 -1.32 -10.95 13.68
CA ASP A 435 -0.08 -10.21 13.52
C ASP A 435 0.24 -9.23 14.66
N PHE A 436 -0.68 -9.04 15.60
CA PHE A 436 -0.55 -8.02 16.65
C PHE A 436 0.74 -8.17 17.48
N ASP A 437 1.05 -9.37 17.98
CA ASP A 437 2.24 -9.62 18.79
C ASP A 437 3.53 -9.42 18.00
N LEU A 438 3.54 -9.87 16.74
CA LEU A 438 4.69 -9.70 15.86
C LEU A 438 4.92 -8.20 15.55
N TYR A 439 3.85 -7.45 15.37
CA TYR A 439 3.90 -6.00 15.17
C TYR A 439 4.42 -5.29 16.42
N CYS A 440 3.92 -5.60 17.60
CA CYS A 440 4.41 -5.04 18.86
C CYS A 440 5.91 -5.28 19.06
N LYS A 441 6.38 -6.50 18.80
CA LYS A 441 7.82 -6.85 18.88
C LYS A 441 8.67 -6.07 17.85
N ALA A 442 8.15 -5.85 16.65
CA ALA A 442 8.85 -5.03 15.66
C ALA A 442 8.93 -3.56 16.08
N GLN A 443 7.86 -3.04 16.67
CA GLN A 443 7.81 -1.69 17.23
C GLN A 443 8.76 -1.51 18.43
N GLU A 444 8.95 -2.52 19.28
CA GLU A 444 9.94 -2.52 20.35
C GLU A 444 11.37 -2.46 19.79
N LYS A 445 11.67 -3.25 18.75
CA LYS A 445 12.98 -3.20 18.06
C LYS A 445 13.27 -1.83 17.44
N ILE A 446 12.24 -1.15 16.90
CA ILE A 446 12.37 0.23 16.41
C ILE A 446 12.75 1.17 17.56
N ALA A 447 12.07 1.07 18.70
CA ALA A 447 12.34 1.89 19.86
C ALA A 447 13.79 1.73 20.36
N GLU A 448 14.28 0.50 20.42
CA GLU A 448 15.67 0.17 20.79
C GLU A 448 16.67 0.71 19.76
N ALA A 449 16.44 0.44 18.46
CA ALA A 449 17.33 0.87 17.39
C ALA A 449 17.46 2.40 17.27
N TYR A 450 16.39 3.15 17.56
CA TYR A 450 16.38 4.61 17.47
C TYR A 450 17.24 5.30 18.55
N LEU A 451 17.59 4.61 19.62
CA LEU A 451 18.48 5.15 20.67
C LEU A 451 19.90 5.40 20.17
N ASP A 452 20.37 4.60 19.19
CA ASP A 452 21.64 4.87 18.50
C ASP A 452 21.37 5.66 17.21
N LYS A 453 21.43 6.98 17.31
CA LYS A 453 21.15 7.89 16.20
C LYS A 453 22.10 7.72 15.01
N LYS A 454 23.36 7.34 15.24
CA LYS A 454 24.32 7.11 14.15
C LYS A 454 24.03 5.81 13.42
N ALA A 455 23.77 4.73 14.15
CA ALA A 455 23.35 3.48 13.55
C ALA A 455 22.01 3.63 12.77
N TRP A 456 21.08 4.44 13.29
CA TRP A 456 19.84 4.77 12.59
C TRP A 456 20.10 5.55 11.29
N ALA A 457 20.93 6.60 11.35
CA ALA A 457 21.31 7.39 10.17
C ALA A 457 22.04 6.54 9.11
N ARG A 458 22.89 5.60 9.55
CA ARG A 458 23.54 4.65 8.66
C ARG A 458 22.52 3.82 7.88
N LYS A 459 21.53 3.24 8.57
CA LYS A 459 20.44 2.51 7.91
C LYS A 459 19.64 3.39 6.94
N ALA A 460 19.35 4.63 7.34
CA ALA A 460 18.67 5.61 6.50
C ALA A 460 19.47 5.91 5.22
N LEU A 461 20.79 6.12 5.32
CA LEU A 461 21.66 6.37 4.17
C LEU A 461 21.74 5.17 3.23
N ILE A 462 21.77 3.95 3.76
CA ILE A 462 21.71 2.70 2.96
C ILE A 462 20.38 2.64 2.19
N ASN A 463 19.25 2.94 2.81
CA ASN A 463 17.95 2.99 2.13
C ASN A 463 17.96 4.01 0.98
N ILE A 464 18.46 5.24 1.23
CA ILE A 464 18.58 6.26 0.19
C ILE A 464 19.45 5.75 -0.97
N ALA A 465 20.65 5.24 -0.66
CA ALA A 465 21.61 4.77 -1.64
C ALA A 465 21.05 3.66 -2.55
N ASN A 466 20.20 2.81 -2.01
CA ASN A 466 19.64 1.66 -2.70
C ASN A 466 18.22 1.87 -3.26
N SER A 467 17.74 3.12 -3.31
CA SER A 467 16.41 3.43 -3.83
C SER A 467 16.34 3.57 -5.37
N GLY A 468 17.45 3.40 -6.08
CA GLY A 468 17.57 3.63 -7.53
C GLY A 468 16.58 2.84 -8.38
N LYS A 469 16.33 1.57 -8.04
CA LYS A 469 15.32 0.71 -8.69
C LYS A 469 13.94 1.35 -8.76
N PHE A 470 13.59 2.17 -7.79
CA PHE A 470 12.23 2.72 -7.64
C PHE A 470 12.04 4.07 -8.34
N SER A 471 12.84 4.37 -9.37
CA SER A 471 12.65 5.50 -10.27
C SER A 471 11.50 5.25 -11.25
N SER A 472 10.62 6.25 -11.45
CA SER A 472 9.63 6.22 -12.52
C SER A 472 10.28 6.24 -13.91
N ASP A 473 11.48 6.79 -14.04
CA ASP A 473 12.21 6.80 -15.32
C ASP A 473 12.58 5.36 -15.72
N ARG A 474 13.13 4.57 -14.78
CA ARG A 474 13.38 3.14 -14.99
C ARG A 474 12.07 2.39 -15.35
N THR A 475 10.97 2.67 -14.63
CA THR A 475 9.66 2.03 -14.92
C THR A 475 9.23 2.33 -16.36
N ILE A 476 9.30 3.59 -16.79
CA ILE A 476 8.93 3.99 -18.16
C ILE A 476 9.88 3.35 -19.18
N GLU A 477 11.19 3.28 -18.91
CA GLU A 477 12.12 2.57 -19.79
C GLU A 477 11.78 1.09 -19.95
N ASP A 478 11.34 0.42 -18.90
CA ASP A 478 10.85 -0.97 -18.95
C ASP A 478 9.59 -1.08 -19.82
N TYR A 479 8.64 -0.13 -19.75
CA TYR A 479 7.47 -0.07 -20.65
C TYR A 479 7.91 0.17 -22.09
N VAL A 480 8.81 1.11 -22.35
CA VAL A 480 9.34 1.44 -23.69
C VAL A 480 9.98 0.21 -24.32
N ARG A 481 10.86 -0.47 -23.60
CA ARG A 481 11.60 -1.63 -24.08
C ARG A 481 10.73 -2.85 -24.31
N ASP A 482 9.88 -3.20 -23.32
CA ASP A 482 9.27 -4.53 -23.27
C ASP A 482 7.84 -4.53 -23.83
N ILE A 483 7.10 -3.42 -23.72
CA ILE A 483 5.70 -3.32 -24.11
C ILE A 483 5.52 -2.46 -25.34
N TRP A 484 5.98 -1.21 -25.31
CA TRP A 484 5.79 -0.29 -26.44
C TRP A 484 6.76 -0.55 -27.58
N LYS A 485 7.92 -1.16 -27.30
CA LYS A 485 8.96 -1.51 -28.30
C LYS A 485 9.34 -0.32 -29.18
N LEU A 486 9.49 0.84 -28.52
CA LEU A 486 9.93 2.06 -29.19
C LEU A 486 11.46 2.12 -29.21
N ASP A 487 12.01 2.49 -30.35
CA ASP A 487 13.44 2.80 -30.48
C ASP A 487 13.76 4.07 -29.67
N LYS A 488 14.93 4.09 -29.01
CA LYS A 488 15.41 5.25 -28.23
C LYS A 488 15.95 6.32 -29.15
#